data_a2c4f445b31ce188a30798ac0bee082b
#
_entry.id   a2c4f445b31ce188a30798ac0bee082b
#
_cell.length_a   1.000
_cell.length_b   1.000
_cell.length_c   1.000
_cell.angle_alpha   90.00
_cell.angle_beta   90.00
_cell.angle_gamma   90.00
#
_symmetry.space_group_name_H-M   'P 1'
#
loop_
_entity.id
_entity.type
_entity.pdbx_description
1 polymer ?
#
loop_
_entity_poly.entity_id
_entity_poly.type
_entity_poly.pdbx_seq_one_letter_code
_entity_poly.pdbx_strand_id
1 'polypeptide(L)'
;MNYLYPVELMADLPFIGGVIANLVLVAFILILLVFLFLIVLYVYSSLCWYKIAKKLRCKHTWLAWIPFANYFLLPLLLKKHWAWGFMLLLPIANIVFAIIWCWEIFEKLKYSGAWSLLVIGFFIPFLSVFAILAHLIIIGFMAFSK
;
A
#
# COMPACT_ATOMS: atom_id res chain seq x y z
N MET A 1 13.62 57.98 -9.80
CA MET A 1 14.15 56.65 -9.40
C MET A 1 13.70 55.67 -10.46
N ASN A 2 14.52 55.49 -11.53
CA ASN A 2 14.21 54.57 -12.62
C ASN A 2 14.68 53.18 -12.19
N TYR A 3 13.76 52.33 -11.80
CA TYR A 3 14.03 50.89 -11.65
C TYR A 3 14.13 50.30 -13.07
N LEU A 4 15.30 50.47 -13.69
CA LEU A 4 15.69 49.74 -14.88
C LEU A 4 15.86 48.27 -14.42
N TYR A 5 14.81 47.45 -14.56
CA TYR A 5 15.00 46.02 -14.56
C TYR A 5 15.98 45.71 -15.69
N PRO A 6 17.07 44.97 -15.40
CA PRO A 6 18.08 44.71 -16.44
C PRO A 6 17.36 44.00 -17.60
N VAL A 7 17.54 44.54 -18.81
CA VAL A 7 16.94 44.04 -20.06
C VAL A 7 17.24 42.55 -20.27
N GLU A 8 18.38 42.09 -19.76
CA GLU A 8 18.80 40.68 -19.73
C GLU A 8 17.82 39.81 -18.95
N LEU A 9 17.31 40.26 -17.80
CA LEU A 9 16.35 39.49 -17.02
C LEU A 9 15.00 39.32 -17.75
N MET A 10 14.60 40.27 -18.57
CA MET A 10 13.37 40.15 -19.38
C MET A 10 13.55 39.22 -20.58
N ALA A 11 14.77 39.10 -21.13
CA ALA A 11 15.07 38.16 -22.20
C ALA A 11 15.03 36.72 -21.77
N ASP A 12 15.37 36.43 -20.50
CA ASP A 12 15.38 35.07 -19.95
C ASP A 12 14.02 34.61 -19.46
N LEU A 13 13.05 35.47 -19.23
CA LEU A 13 11.71 35.15 -18.75
C LEU A 13 10.99 34.07 -19.59
N PRO A 14 10.96 34.15 -20.95
CA PRO A 14 10.31 33.12 -21.77
C PRO A 14 11.05 31.78 -21.71
N PHE A 15 12.38 31.79 -21.62
CA PHE A 15 13.20 30.58 -21.47
C PHE A 15 12.92 29.89 -20.11
N ILE A 16 12.95 30.66 -19.02
CA ILE A 16 12.66 30.17 -17.67
C ILE A 16 11.23 29.64 -17.61
N GLY A 17 10.27 30.35 -18.20
CA GLY A 17 8.87 29.88 -18.28
C GLY A 17 8.73 28.56 -19.02
N GLY A 18 9.45 28.37 -20.11
CA GLY A 18 9.48 27.11 -20.88
C GLY A 18 10.09 25.96 -20.08
N VAL A 19 11.19 26.21 -19.36
CA VAL A 19 11.82 25.20 -18.49
C VAL A 19 10.85 24.77 -17.35
N ILE A 20 10.23 25.76 -16.70
CA ILE A 20 9.27 25.46 -15.62
C ILE A 20 8.06 24.65 -16.17
N ALA A 21 7.51 25.01 -17.31
CA ALA A 21 6.40 24.31 -17.94
C ALA A 21 6.77 22.86 -18.26
N ASN A 22 7.97 22.60 -18.78
CA ASN A 22 8.44 21.23 -19.03
C ASN A 22 8.65 20.44 -17.74
N LEU A 23 9.19 21.05 -16.69
CA LEU A 23 9.35 20.38 -15.38
C LEU A 23 7.99 20.02 -14.78
N VAL A 24 7.00 20.90 -14.86
CA VAL A 24 5.63 20.65 -14.39
C VAL A 24 5.00 19.52 -15.19
N LEU A 25 5.17 19.50 -16.51
CA LEU A 25 4.66 18.43 -17.37
C LEU A 25 5.27 17.08 -17.00
N VAL A 26 6.59 17.02 -16.84
CA VAL A 26 7.29 15.79 -16.44
C VAL A 26 6.84 15.33 -15.06
N ALA A 27 6.73 16.25 -14.09
CA ALA A 27 6.22 15.92 -12.76
C ALA A 27 4.80 15.37 -12.81
N PHE A 28 3.92 15.95 -13.63
CA PHE A 28 2.55 15.47 -13.81
C PHE A 28 2.51 14.05 -14.40
N ILE A 29 3.32 13.77 -15.43
CA ILE A 29 3.44 12.43 -16.02
C ILE A 29 3.93 11.42 -14.98
N LEU A 30 4.95 11.79 -14.19
CA LEU A 30 5.47 10.91 -13.14
C LEU A 30 4.42 10.62 -12.07
N ILE A 31 3.64 11.61 -11.66
CA ILE A 31 2.53 11.43 -10.70
C ILE A 31 1.49 10.46 -11.28
N LEU A 32 1.11 10.61 -12.55
CA LEU A 32 0.17 9.68 -13.20
C LEU A 32 0.70 8.25 -13.25
N LEU A 33 1.99 8.07 -13.58
CA LEU A 33 2.61 6.75 -13.62
C LEU A 33 2.64 6.10 -12.22
N VAL A 34 2.99 6.86 -11.18
CA VAL A 34 2.97 6.39 -9.81
C VAL A 34 1.54 6.02 -9.39
N PHE A 35 0.56 6.84 -9.72
CA PHE A 35 -0.85 6.57 -9.41
C PHE A 35 -1.35 5.28 -10.09
N LEU A 36 -1.03 5.11 -11.37
CA LEU A 36 -1.37 3.87 -12.11
C LEU A 36 -0.70 2.64 -11.47
N PHE A 37 0.57 2.77 -11.09
CA PHE A 37 1.30 1.69 -10.41
C PHE A 37 0.66 1.32 -9.07
N LEU A 38 0.25 2.31 -8.27
CA LEU A 38 -0.45 2.08 -7.00
C LEU A 38 -1.80 1.37 -7.21
N ILE A 39 -2.55 1.71 -8.27
CA ILE A 39 -3.79 1.01 -8.61
C ILE A 39 -3.51 -0.47 -8.91
N VAL A 40 -2.50 -0.77 -9.70
CA VAL A 40 -2.13 -2.15 -10.04
C VAL A 40 -1.77 -2.94 -8.78
N LEU A 41 -0.94 -2.37 -7.89
CA LEU A 41 -0.58 -2.99 -6.62
C LEU A 41 -1.80 -3.22 -5.72
N TYR A 42 -2.71 -2.25 -5.68
CA TYR A 42 -3.94 -2.36 -4.91
C TYR A 42 -4.83 -3.50 -5.41
N VAL A 43 -5.06 -3.57 -6.71
CA VAL A 43 -5.86 -4.64 -7.34
C VAL A 43 -5.23 -6.00 -7.08
N TYR A 44 -3.92 -6.12 -7.24
CA TYR A 44 -3.18 -7.36 -6.96
C TYR A 44 -3.35 -7.80 -5.49
N SER A 45 -3.12 -6.89 -4.55
CA SER A 45 -3.28 -7.16 -3.12
C SER A 45 -4.72 -7.57 -2.78
N SER A 46 -5.72 -6.87 -3.32
CA SER A 46 -7.14 -7.20 -3.12
C SER A 46 -7.50 -8.59 -3.64
N LEU A 47 -6.98 -8.97 -4.80
CA LEU A 47 -7.15 -10.32 -5.35
C LEU A 47 -6.52 -11.40 -4.46
N CYS A 48 -5.34 -11.15 -3.93
CA CYS A 48 -4.66 -12.08 -3.02
C CYS A 48 -5.48 -12.29 -1.75
N TRP A 49 -5.90 -11.21 -1.09
CA TRP A 49 -6.74 -11.27 0.12
C TRP A 49 -8.11 -11.90 -0.14
N TYR A 50 -8.72 -11.61 -1.27
CA TYR A 50 -9.97 -12.26 -1.70
C TYR A 50 -9.80 -13.79 -1.79
N LYS A 51 -8.72 -14.28 -2.41
CA LYS A 51 -8.45 -15.73 -2.52
C LYS A 51 -8.15 -16.35 -1.16
N ILE A 52 -7.36 -15.68 -0.32
CA ILE A 52 -7.11 -16.14 1.05
C ILE A 52 -8.41 -16.23 1.85
N ALA A 53 -9.26 -15.20 1.76
CA ALA A 53 -10.56 -15.20 2.41
C ALA A 53 -11.46 -16.35 1.94
N LYS A 54 -11.41 -16.69 0.67
CA LYS A 54 -12.12 -17.82 0.09
C LYS A 54 -11.58 -19.18 0.61
N LYS A 55 -10.25 -19.32 0.70
CA LYS A 55 -9.60 -20.51 1.29
C LYS A 55 -10.00 -20.72 2.75
N LEU A 56 -10.08 -19.64 3.53
CA LEU A 56 -10.49 -19.68 4.94
C LEU A 56 -12.02 -19.71 5.15
N ARG A 57 -12.80 -19.87 4.06
CA ARG A 57 -14.27 -19.94 4.08
C ARG A 57 -14.93 -18.75 4.77
N CYS A 58 -14.40 -17.55 4.56
CA CYS A 58 -14.99 -16.32 5.08
C CYS A 58 -16.24 -15.95 4.27
N LYS A 59 -17.35 -15.58 4.95
CA LYS A 59 -18.59 -15.16 4.29
C LYS A 59 -18.47 -13.80 3.57
N HIS A 60 -17.59 -12.94 4.04
CA HIS A 60 -17.48 -11.53 3.60
C HIS A 60 -16.23 -11.31 2.73
N THR A 61 -15.98 -12.16 1.75
CA THR A 61 -14.80 -12.07 0.87
C THR A 61 -14.75 -10.78 0.06
N TRP A 62 -15.89 -10.16 -0.21
CA TRP A 62 -16.01 -8.91 -0.95
C TRP A 62 -15.36 -7.70 -0.24
N LEU A 63 -15.18 -7.78 1.11
CA LEU A 63 -14.49 -6.73 1.87
C LEU A 63 -13.05 -6.52 1.40
N ALA A 64 -12.42 -7.52 0.78
CA ALA A 64 -11.08 -7.40 0.23
C ALA A 64 -10.95 -6.30 -0.85
N TRP A 65 -12.05 -5.94 -1.51
CA TRP A 65 -12.08 -4.95 -2.59
C TRP A 65 -12.30 -3.51 -2.09
N ILE A 66 -12.72 -3.33 -0.86
CA ILE A 66 -12.98 -2.00 -0.29
C ILE A 66 -11.78 -1.60 0.58
N PRO A 67 -11.06 -0.50 0.26
CA PRO A 67 -9.80 -0.12 0.93
C PRO A 67 -9.91 -0.05 2.45
N PHE A 68 -10.95 0.60 2.97
CA PHE A 68 -11.16 0.73 4.41
C PHE A 68 -11.75 -0.53 5.05
N ALA A 69 -12.60 -1.25 4.33
CA ALA A 69 -13.23 -2.48 4.83
C ALA A 69 -12.23 -3.64 4.91
N ASN A 70 -11.13 -3.58 4.17
CA ASN A 70 -10.06 -4.56 4.21
C ASN A 70 -9.44 -4.70 5.62
N TYR A 71 -9.40 -3.62 6.41
CA TYR A 71 -8.97 -3.68 7.82
C TYR A 71 -9.87 -4.59 8.68
N PHE A 72 -11.16 -4.64 8.39
CA PHE A 72 -12.11 -5.52 9.08
C PHE A 72 -12.05 -6.96 8.59
N LEU A 73 -11.44 -7.21 7.44
CA LEU A 73 -11.29 -8.55 6.89
C LEU A 73 -10.40 -9.43 7.78
N LEU A 74 -9.28 -8.90 8.28
CA LEU A 74 -8.32 -9.63 9.10
C LEU A 74 -8.96 -10.33 10.33
N PRO A 75 -9.69 -9.62 11.22
CA PRO A 75 -10.35 -10.28 12.34
C PRO A 75 -11.46 -11.24 11.89
N LEU A 76 -12.17 -10.95 10.80
CA LEU A 76 -13.21 -11.82 10.27
C LEU A 76 -12.66 -13.15 9.72
N LEU A 77 -11.45 -13.14 9.12
CA LEU A 77 -10.75 -14.35 8.70
C LEU A 77 -10.42 -15.27 9.88
N LEU A 78 -10.20 -14.68 11.04
CA LEU A 78 -9.92 -15.36 12.29
C LEU A 78 -11.18 -15.73 13.07
N LYS A 79 -12.38 -15.48 12.49
CA LYS A 79 -13.69 -15.68 13.12
C LYS A 79 -13.86 -14.85 14.40
N LYS A 80 -13.13 -13.74 14.53
CA LYS A 80 -13.27 -12.78 15.63
C LYS A 80 -14.38 -11.79 15.30
N HIS A 81 -14.88 -11.08 16.32
CA HIS A 81 -15.91 -10.07 16.12
C HIS A 81 -15.39 -8.92 15.26
N TRP A 82 -16.20 -8.37 14.36
CA TRP A 82 -15.83 -7.30 13.43
C TRP A 82 -15.29 -6.05 14.13
N ALA A 83 -15.76 -5.76 15.34
CA ALA A 83 -15.32 -4.60 16.13
C ALA A 83 -13.80 -4.59 16.41
N TRP A 84 -13.13 -5.74 16.39
CA TRP A 84 -11.68 -5.82 16.49
C TRP A 84 -10.94 -5.10 15.35
N GLY A 85 -11.61 -4.89 14.20
CA GLY A 85 -11.07 -4.11 13.09
C GLY A 85 -10.74 -2.67 13.46
N PHE A 86 -11.44 -2.08 14.45
CA PHE A 86 -11.13 -0.74 14.94
C PHE A 86 -9.76 -0.64 15.63
N MET A 87 -9.22 -1.74 16.13
CA MET A 87 -7.85 -1.77 16.70
C MET A 87 -6.79 -1.45 15.63
N LEU A 88 -7.07 -1.76 14.36
CA LEU A 88 -6.18 -1.41 13.24
C LEU A 88 -6.21 0.07 12.87
N LEU A 89 -7.18 0.85 13.37
CA LEU A 89 -7.23 2.30 13.18
C LEU A 89 -6.36 3.05 14.20
N LEU A 90 -5.99 2.41 15.30
CA LEU A 90 -5.10 2.99 16.32
C LEU A 90 -3.63 2.78 15.87
N PRO A 91 -2.81 3.84 15.75
CA PRO A 91 -1.50 3.75 15.10
C PRO A 91 -0.52 2.76 15.78
N ILE A 92 -0.54 2.67 17.10
CA ILE A 92 0.32 1.73 17.85
C ILE A 92 -0.27 0.33 17.84
N ALA A 93 -1.58 0.20 18.09
CA ALA A 93 -2.28 -1.07 18.10
C ALA A 93 -2.28 -1.74 16.70
N ASN A 94 -2.35 -0.94 15.63
CA ASN A 94 -2.31 -1.42 14.25
C ASN A 94 -1.13 -2.36 14.00
N ILE A 95 0.08 -1.94 14.36
CA ILE A 95 1.31 -2.73 14.13
C ILE A 95 1.22 -4.08 14.83
N VAL A 96 0.88 -4.05 16.13
CA VAL A 96 0.84 -5.25 16.97
C VAL A 96 -0.24 -6.22 16.48
N PHE A 97 -1.46 -5.74 16.28
CA PHE A 97 -2.56 -6.58 15.84
C PHE A 97 -2.40 -7.06 14.40
N ALA A 98 -1.83 -6.24 13.48
CA ALA A 98 -1.54 -6.67 12.13
C ALA A 98 -0.55 -7.86 12.11
N ILE A 99 0.50 -7.80 12.92
CA ILE A 99 1.49 -8.89 13.01
C ILE A 99 0.83 -10.14 13.59
N ILE A 100 0.13 -10.02 14.73
CA ILE A 100 -0.50 -11.16 15.41
C ILE A 100 -1.53 -11.84 14.49
N TRP A 101 -2.37 -11.06 13.82
CA TRP A 101 -3.41 -11.62 12.95
C TRP A 101 -2.85 -12.18 11.64
N CYS A 102 -1.85 -11.54 11.04
CA CYS A 102 -1.15 -12.12 9.90
C CYS A 102 -0.47 -13.43 10.28
N TRP A 103 0.16 -13.50 11.46
CA TRP A 103 0.76 -14.72 11.99
C TRP A 103 -0.28 -15.85 12.08
N GLU A 104 -1.41 -15.60 12.75
CA GLU A 104 -2.49 -16.57 12.93
C GLU A 104 -3.11 -17.00 11.58
N ILE A 105 -3.24 -16.07 10.61
CA ILE A 105 -3.72 -16.37 9.25
C ILE A 105 -2.73 -17.27 8.50
N PHE A 106 -1.43 -16.98 8.58
CA PHE A 106 -0.41 -17.76 7.89
C PHE A 106 -0.31 -19.18 8.46
N GLU A 107 -0.41 -19.35 9.77
CA GLU A 107 -0.48 -20.67 10.39
C GLU A 107 -1.73 -21.46 9.97
N LYS A 108 -2.89 -20.80 9.87
CA LYS A 108 -4.11 -21.44 9.34
C LYS A 108 -3.98 -21.89 7.89
N LEU A 109 -3.14 -21.21 7.11
CA LEU A 109 -2.80 -21.59 5.74
C LEU A 109 -1.66 -22.62 5.66
N LYS A 110 -1.18 -23.12 6.80
CA LYS A 110 -0.06 -24.08 6.94
C LYS A 110 1.31 -23.48 6.49
N TYR A 111 1.47 -22.17 6.60
CA TYR A 111 2.73 -21.49 6.39
C TYR A 111 3.32 -21.00 7.71
N SER A 112 4.63 -20.74 7.72
CA SER A 112 5.28 -20.19 8.92
C SER A 112 4.76 -18.79 9.23
N GLY A 113 4.28 -18.57 10.46
CA GLY A 113 3.85 -17.25 10.94
C GLY A 113 4.98 -16.21 10.92
N ALA A 114 6.25 -16.65 10.91
CA ALA A 114 7.41 -15.75 10.88
C ALA A 114 7.40 -14.76 9.69
N TRP A 115 6.73 -15.09 8.59
CA TRP A 115 6.56 -14.18 7.45
C TRP A 115 5.74 -12.93 7.77
N SER A 116 4.94 -12.96 8.83
CA SER A 116 4.22 -11.76 9.30
C SER A 116 5.15 -10.67 9.83
N LEU A 117 6.36 -11.03 10.27
CA LEU A 117 7.36 -10.07 10.74
C LEU A 117 7.83 -9.11 9.64
N LEU A 118 7.62 -9.43 8.36
CA LEU A 118 7.86 -8.49 7.26
C LEU A 118 7.03 -7.20 7.37
N VAL A 119 5.89 -7.25 8.09
CA VAL A 119 5.10 -6.05 8.39
C VAL A 119 5.91 -5.02 9.17
N ILE A 120 6.85 -5.44 10.02
CA ILE A 120 7.76 -4.54 10.75
C ILE A 120 8.65 -3.77 9.76
N GLY A 121 9.08 -4.42 8.68
CA GLY A 121 9.90 -3.81 7.64
C GLY A 121 9.23 -2.60 6.96
N PHE A 122 7.89 -2.47 7.02
CA PHE A 122 7.17 -1.32 6.47
C PHE A 122 7.47 -0.01 7.21
N PHE A 123 7.90 -0.12 8.48
CA PHE A 123 8.20 1.05 9.33
C PHE A 123 9.64 1.54 9.18
N ILE A 124 10.52 0.78 8.52
CA ILE A 124 11.90 1.17 8.27
C ILE A 124 11.96 1.77 6.86
N PRO A 125 12.21 3.10 6.68
CA PRO A 125 12.06 3.77 5.39
C PRO A 125 12.88 3.13 4.26
N PHE A 126 14.07 2.65 4.58
CA PHE A 126 14.97 2.04 3.59
C PHE A 126 14.58 0.60 3.22
N LEU A 127 14.06 -0.16 4.20
CA LEU A 127 13.63 -1.54 3.97
C LEU A 127 12.17 -1.65 3.50
N SER A 128 11.39 -0.58 3.60
CA SER A 128 9.94 -0.61 3.32
C SER A 128 9.61 -1.11 1.92
N VAL A 129 10.35 -0.66 0.90
CA VAL A 129 10.11 -1.09 -0.49
C VAL A 129 10.35 -2.58 -0.66
N PHE A 130 11.46 -3.11 -0.12
CA PHE A 130 11.76 -4.55 -0.18
C PHE A 130 10.77 -5.36 0.65
N ALA A 131 10.37 -4.86 1.82
CA ALA A 131 9.39 -5.53 2.67
C ALA A 131 8.00 -5.58 2.02
N ILE A 132 7.55 -4.52 1.36
CA ILE A 132 6.29 -4.49 0.61
C ILE A 132 6.34 -5.50 -0.55
N LEU A 133 7.40 -5.51 -1.35
CA LEU A 133 7.55 -6.43 -2.46
C LEU A 133 7.58 -7.89 -1.98
N ALA A 134 8.38 -8.19 -0.95
CA ALA A 134 8.45 -9.52 -0.36
C ALA A 134 7.09 -9.96 0.20
N HIS A 135 6.39 -9.07 0.91
CA HIS A 135 5.06 -9.35 1.45
C HIS A 135 4.03 -9.65 0.35
N LEU A 136 4.03 -8.86 -0.73
CA LEU A 136 3.14 -9.09 -1.89
C LEU A 136 3.42 -10.42 -2.57
N ILE A 137 4.70 -10.80 -2.72
CA ILE A 137 5.10 -12.08 -3.31
C ILE A 137 4.61 -13.24 -2.43
N ILE A 138 4.79 -13.15 -1.11
CA ILE A 138 4.40 -14.20 -0.18
C ILE A 138 2.88 -14.35 -0.12
N ILE A 139 2.14 -13.24 -0.01
CA ILE A 139 0.67 -13.28 -0.05
C ILE A 139 0.18 -13.84 -1.38
N GLY A 140 0.82 -13.45 -2.49
CA GLY A 140 0.54 -14.01 -3.81
C GLY A 140 0.76 -15.52 -3.85
N PHE A 141 1.90 -16.00 -3.38
CA PHE A 141 2.18 -17.42 -3.30
C PHE A 141 1.14 -18.17 -2.45
N MET A 142 0.80 -17.66 -1.26
CA MET A 142 -0.23 -18.24 -0.39
C MET A 142 -1.62 -18.21 -1.02
N ALA A 143 -1.96 -17.16 -1.78
CA ALA A 143 -3.25 -17.03 -2.46
C ALA A 143 -3.42 -18.03 -3.61
N PHE A 144 -2.35 -18.31 -4.36
CA PHE A 144 -2.37 -19.12 -5.57
C PHE A 144 -1.84 -20.55 -5.39
N SER A 145 -1.18 -20.88 -4.28
CA SER A 145 -0.80 -22.27 -3.99
C SER A 145 -2.06 -23.13 -3.83
N LYS A 146 -1.97 -24.42 -4.23
CA LYS A 146 -3.08 -25.38 -4.10
C LYS A 146 -3.33 -25.77 -2.65
#